data_2729448774a21153ee5ad93265a3a18f
#
_entry.id   2729448774a21153ee5ad93265a3a18f
#
_cell.length_a   1.000
_cell.length_b   1.000
_cell.length_c   1.000
_cell.angle_alpha   90.00
_cell.angle_beta   90.00
_cell.angle_gamma   90.00
#
_symmetry.space_group_name_H-M   'P 1'
#
loop_
_entity.id
_entity.type
_entity.pdbx_description
1 polymer ?
#
loop_
_entity_poly.entity_id
_entity_poly.type
_entity_poly.pdbx_seq_one_letter_code
_entity_poly.pdbx_strand_id
1 'polypeptide(L)'
;MKSVFATAVLAGLAGYAASHPAAAPAAAPVPIPVPVAPPTAPLEERGVGVSVTYPEGTVNGVSLLNIDSFRGIPFAAPPVGNLRLKPPQRTTKVGTIDGSGIGPSCPQMYMSSGSGDALFKLVGDFTNLPLFQTVTGASEDCLTLNVQRPAGTNATSKLPVLFWIYGGGFEFGTNAMYDGVSLLGQAAKINEPFVFVAVNYRMGGFGFLGGKEIKADGAANLGLLDQRAGLEWVADNIAAFGGDPARVTIWGESAGAISCFDHMAMYGGDHTYKGKPLFRGAIMDSGSVVPAEPVDGVKAQAIYDQVVKVGGCSGAADTLACLRGLDYQTFLNAATSVPGIFSYNSLALSYVPRPDGTVLTDSPSVLALNGQYADVPFIIGDQEDEGTLFAIFPTDVTSTDRIVKYLSEYYFFNASQQVVQGLVNTYPTDITAGSPFRTSIFNELYPGFKRLAALLGDMTFTLARRAFLLIDSVNKPATPSWSYLASYDYGVPFLGTFHATDILQTFYGVLPNYASGAIQTYYINFVTTGDPNKGAPVKMQWPQWSAGQKLMNFFPDHAALLPDNFRQQSFEYLVSNMASFFI
;
A
#
# COMPACT_ATOMS: atom_id res chain seq x y z
N MET A 1 11.62 22.42 -21.45
CA MET A 1 11.74 21.86 -20.10
C MET A 1 10.60 20.90 -19.76
N LYS A 2 9.33 21.15 -20.14
CA LYS A 2 8.19 20.26 -19.80
C LYS A 2 8.18 18.89 -20.49
N SER A 3 8.78 18.72 -21.65
CA SER A 3 8.84 17.42 -22.37
C SER A 3 9.95 16.47 -21.86
N VAL A 4 10.91 16.99 -21.11
CA VAL A 4 12.01 16.20 -20.53
C VAL A 4 11.56 15.47 -19.26
N PHE A 5 10.51 15.98 -18.58
CA PHE A 5 10.03 15.45 -17.31
C PHE A 5 9.25 14.11 -17.46
N ALA A 6 8.34 14.02 -18.42
CA ALA A 6 7.60 12.77 -18.66
C ALA A 6 8.53 11.64 -19.10
N THR A 7 9.62 11.97 -19.79
CA THR A 7 10.63 11.01 -20.23
C THR A 7 11.56 10.59 -19.06
N ALA A 8 11.79 11.45 -18.06
CA ALA A 8 12.66 11.14 -16.93
C ALA A 8 12.01 10.18 -15.92
N VAL A 9 10.71 10.27 -15.68
CA VAL A 9 9.99 9.34 -14.79
C VAL A 9 9.85 7.96 -15.44
N LEU A 10 9.55 7.91 -16.75
CA LEU A 10 9.53 6.67 -17.51
C LEU A 10 10.95 6.11 -17.77
N ALA A 11 11.96 6.97 -17.93
CA ALA A 11 13.36 6.56 -18.09
C ALA A 11 14.01 6.17 -16.75
N GLY A 12 13.58 6.70 -15.62
CA GLY A 12 13.99 6.24 -14.27
C GLY A 12 13.55 4.79 -14.02
N LEU A 13 12.35 4.45 -14.43
CA LEU A 13 11.84 3.07 -14.37
C LEU A 13 12.47 2.16 -15.45
N ALA A 14 12.85 2.70 -16.62
CA ALA A 14 13.52 1.97 -17.69
C ALA A 14 15.07 1.98 -17.57
N GLY A 15 15.64 2.96 -16.90
CA GLY A 15 17.09 3.11 -16.67
C GLY A 15 17.70 2.08 -15.72
N TYR A 16 16.86 1.41 -14.92
CA TYR A 16 17.26 0.30 -14.06
C TYR A 16 17.74 -0.93 -14.86
N ALA A 17 17.43 -1.00 -16.14
CA ALA A 17 17.81 -2.11 -17.04
C ALA A 17 19.10 -1.87 -17.86
N ALA A 18 19.75 -0.69 -17.78
CA ALA A 18 20.78 -0.29 -18.76
C ALA A 18 22.08 0.29 -18.19
N SER A 19 22.62 -0.22 -17.09
CA SER A 19 23.96 0.15 -16.63
C SER A 19 24.97 -0.98 -16.82
N HIS A 20 25.47 -1.15 -18.06
CA HIS A 20 26.79 -1.73 -18.34
C HIS A 20 27.37 -1.13 -19.63
N PRO A 21 28.66 -0.79 -19.69
CA PRO A 21 29.22 0.00 -20.78
C PRO A 21 29.79 -0.87 -21.89
N ALA A 22 29.39 -0.62 -23.15
CA ALA A 22 30.26 -0.81 -24.30
C ALA A 22 29.72 -0.03 -25.51
N ALA A 23 30.54 0.86 -26.03
CA ALA A 23 30.25 1.62 -27.22
C ALA A 23 30.54 0.80 -28.49
N ALA A 24 29.66 0.88 -29.51
CA ALA A 24 29.97 0.65 -30.91
C ALA A 24 28.88 1.28 -31.81
N PRO A 25 29.15 1.55 -33.09
CA PRO A 25 28.64 2.70 -33.83
C PRO A 25 27.27 2.52 -34.47
N ALA A 26 26.65 3.66 -34.83
CA ALA A 26 25.32 3.80 -35.38
C ALA A 26 25.08 2.97 -36.68
N ALA A 27 23.97 2.24 -36.71
CA ALA A 27 23.41 1.60 -37.89
C ALA A 27 22.06 2.26 -38.26
N ALA A 28 21.78 2.25 -39.57
CA ALA A 28 20.67 2.90 -40.25
C ALA A 28 19.27 2.38 -39.81
N PRO A 29 18.19 3.14 -40.07
CA PRO A 29 16.84 2.78 -39.60
C PRO A 29 16.29 1.54 -40.30
N VAL A 30 15.85 0.57 -39.50
CA VAL A 30 15.17 -0.65 -39.93
C VAL A 30 13.65 -0.39 -39.97
N PRO A 31 12.91 -0.89 -40.98
CA PRO A 31 11.46 -0.70 -41.07
C PRO A 31 10.72 -1.41 -39.94
N ILE A 32 9.68 -0.76 -39.44
CA ILE A 32 8.79 -1.25 -38.35
C ILE A 32 8.08 -2.52 -38.84
N PRO A 33 8.22 -3.67 -38.18
CA PRO A 33 7.45 -4.86 -38.52
C PRO A 33 5.98 -4.73 -38.09
N VAL A 34 5.08 -5.17 -38.96
CA VAL A 34 3.66 -5.37 -38.66
C VAL A 34 3.53 -6.33 -37.47
N PRO A 35 2.57 -6.13 -36.50
CA PRO A 35 2.43 -7.03 -35.37
C PRO A 35 2.06 -8.42 -35.86
N VAL A 36 2.98 -9.36 -35.67
CA VAL A 36 2.72 -10.79 -35.80
C VAL A 36 2.01 -11.20 -34.51
N ALA A 37 0.91 -11.94 -34.61
CA ALA A 37 0.25 -12.54 -33.47
C ALA A 37 1.28 -13.25 -32.57
N PRO A 38 1.20 -13.14 -31.24
CA PRO A 38 2.17 -13.77 -30.37
C PRO A 38 2.22 -15.27 -30.66
N PRO A 39 3.43 -15.88 -30.75
CA PRO A 39 3.55 -17.32 -30.94
C PRO A 39 2.85 -18.01 -29.80
N THR A 40 1.99 -18.98 -30.09
CA THR A 40 1.44 -19.88 -29.08
C THR A 40 2.62 -20.54 -28.38
N ALA A 41 2.76 -20.27 -27.06
CA ALA A 41 3.82 -20.86 -26.25
C ALA A 41 3.85 -22.40 -26.43
N PRO A 42 5.04 -23.01 -26.46
CA PRO A 42 5.18 -24.47 -26.53
C PRO A 42 4.35 -25.13 -25.41
N LEU A 43 3.77 -26.30 -25.69
CA LEU A 43 2.92 -27.04 -24.71
C LEU A 43 3.62 -27.32 -23.37
N GLU A 44 4.95 -27.31 -23.32
CA GLU A 44 5.75 -27.50 -22.11
C GLU A 44 5.72 -26.30 -21.13
N GLU A 45 5.31 -25.09 -21.56
CA GLU A 45 5.12 -23.92 -20.71
C GLU A 45 3.69 -23.80 -20.14
N ARG A 46 2.77 -24.69 -20.52
CA ARG A 46 1.44 -24.75 -19.91
C ARG A 46 1.52 -25.51 -18.59
N GLY A 47 1.30 -24.82 -17.47
CA GLY A 47 1.25 -25.44 -16.15
C GLY A 47 0.26 -26.61 -16.12
N VAL A 48 0.51 -27.56 -15.23
CA VAL A 48 -0.40 -28.70 -14.97
C VAL A 48 -1.63 -28.21 -14.22
N GLY A 49 -2.83 -28.60 -14.64
CA GLY A 49 -4.07 -28.27 -13.94
C GLY A 49 -4.09 -28.86 -12.53
N VAL A 50 -4.46 -28.06 -11.55
CA VAL A 50 -4.62 -28.45 -10.15
C VAL A 50 -5.98 -27.94 -9.65
N SER A 51 -6.62 -28.66 -8.72
CA SER A 51 -7.96 -28.31 -8.23
C SER A 51 -8.02 -28.40 -6.70
N VAL A 52 -8.75 -27.46 -6.08
CA VAL A 52 -9.07 -27.48 -4.65
C VAL A 52 -10.57 -27.33 -4.47
N THR A 53 -11.16 -28.26 -3.73
CA THR A 53 -12.55 -28.14 -3.23
C THR A 53 -12.53 -27.63 -1.80
N TYR A 54 -13.30 -26.60 -1.53
CA TYR A 54 -13.44 -25.93 -0.24
C TYR A 54 -14.93 -25.69 0.08
N PRO A 55 -15.32 -25.27 1.27
CA PRO A 55 -16.73 -25.22 1.69
C PRO A 55 -17.67 -24.46 0.76
N GLU A 56 -17.18 -23.40 0.09
CA GLU A 56 -18.00 -22.55 -0.78
C GLU A 56 -18.02 -23.01 -2.25
N GLY A 57 -17.07 -23.88 -2.69
CA GLY A 57 -16.99 -24.32 -4.08
C GLY A 57 -15.74 -25.10 -4.44
N THR A 58 -15.40 -25.08 -5.72
CA THR A 58 -14.18 -25.70 -6.26
C THR A 58 -13.46 -24.69 -7.14
N VAL A 59 -12.15 -24.58 -7.00
CA VAL A 59 -11.32 -23.74 -7.87
C VAL A 59 -10.31 -24.60 -8.63
N ASN A 60 -10.27 -24.43 -9.95
CA ASN A 60 -9.30 -25.04 -10.84
C ASN A 60 -8.17 -24.03 -11.10
N GLY A 61 -6.97 -24.34 -10.68
CA GLY A 61 -5.77 -23.53 -10.82
C GLY A 61 -4.72 -24.15 -11.73
N VAL A 62 -3.52 -23.61 -11.68
CA VAL A 62 -2.37 -24.10 -12.43
C VAL A 62 -1.18 -24.35 -11.50
N SER A 63 -0.43 -25.40 -11.77
CA SER A 63 0.85 -25.70 -11.11
C SER A 63 2.00 -25.42 -12.08
N LEU A 64 2.87 -24.49 -11.73
CA LEU A 64 4.03 -24.10 -12.52
C LEU A 64 5.20 -23.81 -11.59
N LEU A 65 6.44 -24.19 -11.96
CA LEU A 65 7.65 -23.97 -11.17
C LEU A 65 7.53 -24.46 -9.71
N ASN A 66 6.87 -25.60 -9.49
CA ASN A 66 6.58 -26.17 -8.17
C ASN A 66 5.68 -25.28 -7.27
N ILE A 67 4.87 -24.41 -7.86
CA ILE A 67 3.91 -23.56 -7.17
C ILE A 67 2.52 -23.79 -7.78
N ASP A 68 1.56 -24.10 -6.93
CA ASP A 68 0.13 -24.13 -7.28
C ASP A 68 -0.43 -22.71 -7.10
N SER A 69 -1.08 -22.19 -8.15
CA SER A 69 -1.72 -20.87 -8.16
C SER A 69 -3.20 -20.98 -8.45
N PHE A 70 -4.01 -20.36 -7.59
CA PHE A 70 -5.48 -20.27 -7.69
C PHE A 70 -5.84 -18.79 -7.66
N ARG A 71 -6.38 -18.24 -8.72
CA ARG A 71 -6.61 -16.80 -8.87
C ARG A 71 -8.09 -16.48 -9.03
N GLY A 72 -8.46 -15.24 -8.71
CA GLY A 72 -9.81 -14.74 -8.92
C GLY A 72 -10.89 -15.44 -8.07
N ILE A 73 -10.54 -15.93 -6.88
CA ILE A 73 -11.50 -16.61 -5.98
C ILE A 73 -12.39 -15.55 -5.32
N PRO A 74 -13.73 -15.54 -5.57
CA PRO A 74 -14.62 -14.58 -4.93
C PRO A 74 -14.73 -14.82 -3.42
N PHE A 75 -14.55 -13.78 -2.63
CA PHE A 75 -14.78 -13.83 -1.17
C PHE A 75 -16.04 -13.05 -0.75
N ALA A 76 -16.58 -12.23 -1.64
CA ALA A 76 -17.82 -11.50 -1.43
C ALA A 76 -18.61 -11.40 -2.74
N ALA A 77 -19.89 -11.07 -2.63
CA ALA A 77 -20.74 -10.79 -3.79
C ALA A 77 -20.24 -9.54 -4.53
N PRO A 78 -20.39 -9.48 -5.87
CA PRO A 78 -20.03 -8.31 -6.64
C PRO A 78 -20.70 -7.04 -6.09
N PRO A 79 -19.96 -5.98 -5.72
CA PRO A 79 -20.50 -4.74 -5.18
C PRO A 79 -21.04 -3.82 -6.30
N VAL A 80 -21.96 -4.33 -7.11
CA VAL A 80 -22.55 -3.66 -8.27
C VAL A 80 -23.98 -3.21 -8.00
N GLY A 81 -24.45 -2.18 -8.70
CA GLY A 81 -25.81 -1.69 -8.59
C GLY A 81 -26.19 -1.32 -7.14
N ASN A 82 -27.21 -1.94 -6.59
CA ASN A 82 -27.67 -1.68 -5.21
C ASN A 82 -26.65 -2.06 -4.11
N LEU A 83 -25.61 -2.82 -4.44
CA LEU A 83 -24.53 -3.17 -3.52
C LEU A 83 -23.34 -2.20 -3.62
N ARG A 84 -23.34 -1.30 -4.63
CA ARG A 84 -22.35 -0.21 -4.69
C ARG A 84 -22.44 0.63 -3.43
N LEU A 85 -21.29 1.04 -2.88
CA LEU A 85 -21.20 1.82 -1.64
C LEU A 85 -21.96 1.15 -0.45
N LYS A 86 -21.92 -0.18 -0.38
CA LYS A 86 -22.41 -0.97 0.75
C LYS A 86 -21.30 -1.86 1.31
N PRO A 87 -21.34 -2.25 2.60
CA PRO A 87 -20.45 -3.25 3.15
C PRO A 87 -20.45 -4.55 2.33
N PRO A 88 -19.30 -5.25 2.22
CA PRO A 88 -19.20 -6.49 1.45
C PRO A 88 -20.14 -7.56 2.01
N GLN A 89 -20.77 -8.30 1.11
CA GLN A 89 -21.62 -9.43 1.47
C GLN A 89 -20.88 -10.72 1.16
N ARG A 90 -20.58 -11.53 2.20
CA ARG A 90 -19.87 -12.80 2.03
C ARG A 90 -20.64 -13.75 1.11
N THR A 91 -19.91 -14.40 0.22
CA THR A 91 -20.46 -15.50 -0.58
C THR A 91 -20.60 -16.76 0.25
N THR A 92 -21.59 -17.59 -0.06
CA THR A 92 -21.78 -18.89 0.60
C THR A 92 -21.67 -20.06 -0.37
N LYS A 93 -21.82 -19.80 -1.67
CA LYS A 93 -21.64 -20.77 -2.75
C LYS A 93 -21.15 -20.05 -4.01
N VAL A 94 -20.07 -20.52 -4.57
CA VAL A 94 -19.46 -19.95 -5.78
C VAL A 94 -19.40 -20.97 -6.95
N GLY A 95 -19.75 -22.24 -6.71
CA GLY A 95 -19.68 -23.29 -7.73
C GLY A 95 -18.24 -23.66 -8.11
N THR A 96 -18.02 -23.92 -9.40
CA THR A 96 -16.67 -24.21 -9.93
C THR A 96 -16.11 -22.96 -10.60
N ILE A 97 -14.93 -22.56 -10.19
CA ILE A 97 -14.21 -21.37 -10.64
C ILE A 97 -13.04 -21.81 -11.52
N ASP A 98 -12.85 -21.12 -12.65
CA ASP A 98 -11.59 -21.17 -13.39
C ASP A 98 -10.61 -20.16 -12.75
N GLY A 99 -9.71 -20.66 -11.94
CA GLY A 99 -8.65 -19.90 -11.26
C GLY A 99 -7.31 -19.93 -12.00
N SER A 100 -7.29 -20.30 -13.29
CA SER A 100 -6.08 -20.31 -14.11
C SER A 100 -5.70 -18.91 -14.60
N GLY A 101 -6.69 -18.01 -14.75
CA GLY A 101 -6.52 -16.63 -15.21
C GLY A 101 -6.44 -15.61 -14.08
N ILE A 102 -6.13 -14.37 -14.44
CA ILE A 102 -6.13 -13.22 -13.54
C ILE A 102 -7.56 -12.71 -13.39
N GLY A 103 -8.03 -12.52 -12.16
CA GLY A 103 -9.30 -11.88 -11.87
C GLY A 103 -9.30 -10.37 -12.15
N PRO A 104 -10.48 -9.72 -12.23
CA PRO A 104 -10.57 -8.30 -12.47
C PRO A 104 -10.01 -7.49 -11.28
N SER A 105 -9.39 -6.34 -11.60
CA SER A 105 -8.99 -5.32 -10.64
C SER A 105 -10.22 -4.53 -10.19
N CYS A 106 -10.21 -3.97 -8.97
CA CYS A 106 -11.20 -2.97 -8.60
C CYS A 106 -11.01 -1.67 -9.41
N PRO A 107 -12.01 -0.78 -9.51
CA PRO A 107 -11.88 0.47 -10.23
C PRO A 107 -10.67 1.29 -9.76
N GLN A 108 -9.89 1.83 -10.70
CA GLN A 108 -8.62 2.49 -10.47
C GLN A 108 -8.73 4.01 -10.62
N MET A 109 -7.98 4.75 -9.82
CA MET A 109 -7.75 6.18 -9.97
C MET A 109 -6.25 6.43 -10.18
N TYR A 110 -5.73 6.14 -11.38
CA TYR A 110 -4.29 6.29 -11.66
C TYR A 110 -3.82 7.74 -11.62
N MET A 111 -4.66 8.66 -12.12
CA MET A 111 -4.42 10.10 -12.07
C MET A 111 -5.74 10.84 -11.92
N SER A 112 -5.69 11.99 -11.24
CA SER A 112 -6.85 12.86 -11.10
C SER A 112 -7.19 13.57 -12.40
N SER A 113 -8.44 13.52 -12.82
CA SER A 113 -8.98 14.39 -13.89
C SER A 113 -9.13 15.85 -13.43
N GLY A 114 -9.10 16.11 -12.12
CA GLY A 114 -9.23 17.44 -11.50
C GLY A 114 -7.91 18.21 -11.33
N SER A 115 -6.77 17.71 -11.85
CA SER A 115 -5.49 18.43 -11.70
C SER A 115 -5.49 19.75 -12.47
N GLY A 116 -4.91 20.80 -11.87
CA GLY A 116 -4.79 22.12 -12.51
C GLY A 116 -3.79 22.19 -13.67
N ASP A 117 -2.94 21.16 -13.85
CA ASP A 117 -2.00 21.06 -14.98
C ASP A 117 -2.68 20.35 -16.14
N ALA A 118 -2.72 21.02 -17.30
CA ALA A 118 -3.42 20.52 -18.48
C ALA A 118 -2.89 19.17 -19.00
N LEU A 119 -1.59 18.88 -18.82
CA LEU A 119 -1.00 17.61 -19.23
C LEU A 119 -1.41 16.48 -18.28
N PHE A 120 -1.32 16.71 -16.97
CA PHE A 120 -1.75 15.74 -15.97
C PHE A 120 -3.25 15.49 -16.03
N LYS A 121 -4.05 16.55 -16.27
CA LYS A 121 -5.49 16.42 -16.51
C LYS A 121 -5.78 15.53 -17.72
N LEU A 122 -5.11 15.79 -18.85
CA LEU A 122 -5.29 15.01 -20.08
C LEU A 122 -4.93 13.54 -19.87
N VAL A 123 -3.81 13.24 -19.18
CA VAL A 123 -3.39 11.87 -18.88
C VAL A 123 -4.37 11.22 -17.90
N GLY A 124 -4.87 11.96 -16.88
CA GLY A 124 -5.90 11.49 -15.97
C GLY A 124 -7.21 11.16 -16.68
N ASP A 125 -7.69 12.05 -17.53
CA ASP A 125 -8.89 11.82 -18.34
C ASP A 125 -8.71 10.57 -19.23
N PHE A 126 -7.54 10.38 -19.83
CA PHE A 126 -7.25 9.22 -20.67
C PHE A 126 -7.19 7.91 -19.87
N THR A 127 -6.48 7.88 -18.74
CA THR A 127 -6.33 6.66 -17.92
C THR A 127 -7.64 6.27 -17.22
N ASN A 128 -8.55 7.21 -17.03
CA ASN A 128 -9.88 6.97 -16.47
C ASN A 128 -10.95 6.66 -17.53
N LEU A 129 -10.61 6.61 -18.84
CA LEU A 129 -11.55 6.18 -19.87
C LEU A 129 -11.98 4.73 -19.68
N PRO A 130 -13.25 4.37 -20.01
CA PRO A 130 -13.73 3.00 -19.89
C PRO A 130 -12.86 1.99 -20.64
N LEU A 131 -12.41 2.37 -21.83
CA LEU A 131 -11.55 1.52 -22.66
C LEU A 131 -10.24 1.19 -21.93
N PHE A 132 -9.60 2.18 -21.28
CA PHE A 132 -8.36 1.98 -20.56
C PHE A 132 -8.58 1.12 -19.30
N GLN A 133 -9.62 1.41 -18.52
CA GLN A 133 -10.02 0.60 -17.35
C GLN A 133 -10.30 -0.86 -17.75
N THR A 134 -10.98 -1.07 -18.89
CA THR A 134 -11.25 -2.42 -19.42
C THR A 134 -9.96 -3.12 -19.86
N VAL A 135 -9.03 -2.41 -20.53
CA VAL A 135 -7.73 -2.97 -20.93
C VAL A 135 -6.89 -3.35 -19.72
N THR A 136 -6.99 -2.61 -18.63
CA THR A 136 -6.34 -2.94 -17.34
C THR A 136 -7.12 -3.96 -16.51
N GLY A 137 -8.28 -4.43 -17.01
CA GLY A 137 -9.12 -5.44 -16.36
C GLY A 137 -9.90 -4.93 -15.15
N ALA A 138 -10.15 -3.60 -15.05
CA ALA A 138 -10.89 -3.03 -13.93
C ALA A 138 -12.42 -3.24 -14.04
N SER A 139 -13.03 -3.61 -12.92
CA SER A 139 -14.49 -3.85 -12.79
C SER A 139 -14.94 -3.60 -11.37
N GLU A 140 -16.22 -3.27 -11.16
CA GLU A 140 -16.81 -3.30 -9.82
C GLU A 140 -16.95 -4.74 -9.28
N ASP A 141 -17.07 -5.76 -10.16
CA ASP A 141 -17.01 -7.19 -9.78
C ASP A 141 -15.55 -7.60 -9.58
N CYS A 142 -14.98 -7.23 -8.45
CA CYS A 142 -13.55 -7.33 -8.18
C CYS A 142 -13.18 -7.93 -6.82
N LEU A 143 -14.15 -8.26 -5.98
CA LEU A 143 -13.89 -8.74 -4.62
C LEU A 143 -13.42 -10.19 -4.64
N THR A 144 -12.23 -10.38 -5.15
CA THR A 144 -11.55 -11.67 -5.32
C THR A 144 -10.20 -11.69 -4.62
N LEU A 145 -9.71 -12.88 -4.30
CA LEU A 145 -8.37 -13.10 -3.79
C LEU A 145 -7.65 -14.19 -4.60
N ASN A 146 -6.33 -14.19 -4.49
CA ASN A 146 -5.45 -15.20 -5.07
C ASN A 146 -4.81 -16.02 -3.95
N VAL A 147 -4.65 -17.32 -4.17
CA VAL A 147 -3.92 -18.21 -3.27
C VAL A 147 -2.80 -18.89 -4.04
N GLN A 148 -1.58 -18.83 -3.51
CA GLN A 148 -0.41 -19.54 -4.03
C GLN A 148 0.25 -20.37 -2.93
N ARG A 149 0.72 -21.57 -3.28
CA ARG A 149 1.32 -22.50 -2.31
C ARG A 149 2.37 -23.38 -2.98
N PRO A 150 3.29 -24.00 -2.23
CA PRO A 150 4.15 -25.05 -2.77
C PRO A 150 3.33 -26.20 -3.37
N ALA A 151 3.72 -26.71 -4.53
CA ALA A 151 3.09 -27.87 -5.14
C ALA A 151 3.17 -29.09 -4.22
N GLY A 152 2.13 -29.92 -4.24
CA GLY A 152 2.01 -31.07 -3.33
C GLY A 152 1.42 -30.73 -1.96
N THR A 153 1.22 -29.44 -1.64
CA THR A 153 0.49 -29.01 -0.43
C THR A 153 -0.94 -29.51 -0.45
N ASN A 154 -1.43 -29.98 0.70
CA ASN A 154 -2.78 -30.50 0.86
C ASN A 154 -3.39 -30.05 2.19
N ALA A 155 -4.65 -30.37 2.45
CA ALA A 155 -5.40 -29.92 3.64
C ALA A 155 -4.76 -30.32 5.00
N THR A 156 -3.86 -31.30 5.02
CA THR A 156 -3.17 -31.71 6.25
C THR A 156 -1.82 -31.01 6.49
N SER A 157 -1.36 -30.20 5.54
CA SER A 157 -0.04 -29.54 5.57
C SER A 157 0.07 -28.48 6.66
N LYS A 158 -1.01 -27.74 6.97
CA LYS A 158 -1.08 -26.71 8.04
C LYS A 158 0.06 -25.69 7.98
N LEU A 159 0.34 -25.19 6.78
CA LEU A 159 1.41 -24.18 6.57
C LEU A 159 0.99 -22.81 7.12
N PRO A 160 1.91 -21.97 7.58
CA PRO A 160 1.63 -20.57 7.87
C PRO A 160 1.03 -19.87 6.65
N VAL A 161 0.30 -18.78 6.87
CA VAL A 161 -0.34 -18.00 5.81
C VAL A 161 0.20 -16.57 5.85
N LEU A 162 0.68 -16.08 4.72
CA LEU A 162 1.02 -14.68 4.51
C LEU A 162 -0.09 -14.03 3.69
N PHE A 163 -0.79 -13.06 4.31
CA PHE A 163 -1.89 -12.33 3.70
C PHE A 163 -1.43 -10.94 3.28
N TRP A 164 -1.34 -10.72 1.97
CA TRP A 164 -0.84 -9.49 1.38
C TRP A 164 -1.96 -8.48 1.08
N ILE A 165 -1.76 -7.24 1.51
CA ILE A 165 -2.59 -6.07 1.23
C ILE A 165 -1.72 -5.06 0.46
N TYR A 166 -2.05 -4.79 -0.79
CA TYR A 166 -1.28 -3.88 -1.63
C TYR A 166 -1.51 -2.40 -1.27
N GLY A 167 -0.53 -1.57 -1.61
CA GLY A 167 -0.58 -0.12 -1.48
C GLY A 167 -1.20 0.59 -2.68
N GLY A 168 -0.70 1.80 -2.95
CA GLY A 168 -1.19 2.67 -4.03
C GLY A 168 -2.11 3.79 -3.54
N GLY A 169 -1.89 4.30 -2.33
CA GLY A 169 -2.59 5.48 -1.78
C GLY A 169 -4.08 5.31 -1.61
N PHE A 170 -4.60 4.09 -1.47
CA PHE A 170 -6.04 3.77 -1.49
C PHE A 170 -6.75 4.15 -2.80
N GLU A 171 -6.02 4.45 -3.87
CA GLU A 171 -6.54 4.96 -5.15
C GLU A 171 -6.32 3.99 -6.31
N PHE A 172 -5.23 3.21 -6.28
CA PHE A 172 -4.92 2.21 -7.30
C PHE A 172 -4.20 0.98 -6.72
N GLY A 173 -4.09 -0.07 -7.53
CA GLY A 173 -3.46 -1.33 -7.18
C GLY A 173 -4.39 -2.52 -7.45
N THR A 174 -3.85 -3.71 -7.46
CA THR A 174 -4.59 -4.96 -7.67
C THR A 174 -3.76 -6.15 -7.20
N ASN A 175 -4.42 -7.21 -6.70
CA ASN A 175 -3.77 -8.46 -6.37
C ASN A 175 -3.09 -9.14 -7.58
N ALA A 176 -3.47 -8.75 -8.80
CA ALA A 176 -2.87 -9.23 -10.04
C ALA A 176 -1.42 -8.74 -10.26
N MET A 177 -1.05 -7.63 -9.63
CA MET A 177 0.32 -7.09 -9.66
C MET A 177 1.28 -7.84 -8.73
N TYR A 178 0.79 -8.70 -7.84
CA TYR A 178 1.59 -9.28 -6.77
C TYR A 178 1.59 -10.80 -6.85
N ASP A 179 2.65 -11.35 -7.44
CA ASP A 179 2.87 -12.78 -7.58
C ASP A 179 3.89 -13.26 -6.54
N GLY A 180 3.46 -14.15 -5.65
CA GLY A 180 4.27 -14.68 -4.55
C GLY A 180 5.38 -15.66 -4.96
N VAL A 181 5.57 -15.92 -6.25
CA VAL A 181 6.52 -16.94 -6.75
C VAL A 181 7.94 -16.71 -6.25
N SER A 182 8.43 -15.46 -6.24
CA SER A 182 9.78 -15.16 -5.73
C SER A 182 9.93 -15.51 -4.24
N LEU A 183 8.95 -15.10 -3.43
CA LEU A 183 8.94 -15.36 -1.98
C LEU A 183 8.79 -16.85 -1.68
N LEU A 184 7.87 -17.55 -2.35
CA LEU A 184 7.69 -19.01 -2.21
C LEU A 184 8.92 -19.78 -2.69
N GLY A 185 9.58 -19.29 -3.75
CA GLY A 185 10.85 -19.83 -4.21
C GLY A 185 11.98 -19.68 -3.19
N GLN A 186 12.06 -18.53 -2.52
CA GLN A 186 13.02 -18.32 -1.42
C GLN A 186 12.65 -19.18 -0.21
N ALA A 187 11.39 -19.27 0.15
CA ALA A 187 10.90 -20.13 1.23
C ALA A 187 11.27 -21.60 1.02
N ALA A 188 11.14 -22.09 -0.23
CA ALA A 188 11.58 -23.43 -0.59
C ALA A 188 13.10 -23.64 -0.41
N LYS A 189 13.92 -22.65 -0.81
CA LYS A 189 15.39 -22.71 -0.66
C LYS A 189 15.83 -22.79 0.81
N ILE A 190 15.11 -22.11 1.70
CA ILE A 190 15.44 -22.07 3.13
C ILE A 190 14.62 -23.07 3.97
N ASN A 191 13.81 -23.91 3.32
CA ASN A 191 12.95 -24.93 3.91
C ASN A 191 11.94 -24.41 4.95
N GLU A 192 11.37 -23.23 4.67
CA GLU A 192 10.35 -22.59 5.50
C GLU A 192 9.08 -22.30 4.67
N PRO A 193 8.31 -23.34 4.26
CA PRO A 193 7.18 -23.19 3.35
C PRO A 193 6.00 -22.47 4.02
N PHE A 194 5.27 -21.69 3.22
CA PHE A 194 4.02 -21.00 3.63
C PHE A 194 3.02 -20.94 2.46
N VAL A 195 1.79 -20.52 2.75
CA VAL A 195 0.75 -20.20 1.77
C VAL A 195 0.68 -18.68 1.62
N PHE A 196 0.74 -18.18 0.39
CA PHE A 196 0.59 -16.77 0.06
C PHE A 196 -0.85 -16.48 -0.39
N VAL A 197 -1.45 -15.41 0.15
CA VAL A 197 -2.78 -14.91 -0.22
C VAL A 197 -2.67 -13.43 -0.54
N ALA A 198 -3.20 -12.99 -1.69
CA ALA A 198 -3.29 -11.58 -2.05
C ALA A 198 -4.76 -11.20 -2.28
N VAL A 199 -5.24 -10.16 -1.62
CA VAL A 199 -6.65 -9.74 -1.65
C VAL A 199 -6.85 -8.49 -2.51
N ASN A 200 -7.95 -8.44 -3.27
CA ASN A 200 -8.46 -7.19 -3.83
C ASN A 200 -9.37 -6.49 -2.82
N TYR A 201 -9.42 -5.16 -2.91
CA TYR A 201 -10.34 -4.33 -2.12
C TYR A 201 -10.74 -3.09 -2.92
N ARG A 202 -11.92 -2.54 -2.65
CA ARG A 202 -12.38 -1.31 -3.29
C ARG A 202 -11.54 -0.12 -2.85
N MET A 203 -11.23 0.74 -3.81
CA MET A 203 -10.36 1.89 -3.66
C MET A 203 -11.06 3.19 -4.10
N GLY A 204 -10.41 4.33 -3.87
CA GLY A 204 -10.93 5.64 -4.24
C GLY A 204 -12.33 5.89 -3.70
N GLY A 205 -13.18 6.54 -4.49
CA GLY A 205 -14.56 6.80 -4.12
C GLY A 205 -15.45 5.57 -4.00
N PHE A 206 -15.02 4.40 -4.50
CA PHE A 206 -15.75 3.13 -4.34
C PHE A 206 -15.53 2.50 -2.96
N GLY A 207 -14.37 2.75 -2.34
CA GLY A 207 -13.96 2.12 -1.09
C GLY A 207 -13.82 3.06 0.11
N PHE A 208 -13.51 4.33 -0.12
CA PHE A 208 -13.13 5.28 0.93
C PHE A 208 -13.80 6.66 0.81
N LEU A 209 -14.93 6.75 0.12
CA LEU A 209 -15.74 7.97 0.10
C LEU A 209 -16.19 8.30 1.52
N GLY A 210 -15.94 9.55 1.96
CA GLY A 210 -16.42 10.09 3.23
C GLY A 210 -17.69 10.93 3.05
N GLY A 211 -18.11 11.60 4.11
CA GLY A 211 -19.27 12.48 4.17
C GLY A 211 -20.28 12.06 5.24
N LYS A 212 -21.11 13.00 5.66
CA LYS A 212 -22.17 12.76 6.66
C LYS A 212 -23.21 11.73 6.17
N GLU A 213 -23.48 11.70 4.87
CA GLU A 213 -24.40 10.75 4.23
C GLU A 213 -23.83 9.33 4.30
N ILE A 214 -22.54 9.19 4.04
CA ILE A 214 -21.80 7.92 4.15
C ILE A 214 -21.81 7.42 5.59
N LYS A 215 -21.52 8.30 6.56
CA LYS A 215 -21.56 7.97 7.99
C LYS A 215 -22.93 7.52 8.44
N ALA A 216 -23.97 8.27 8.05
CA ALA A 216 -25.36 7.95 8.43
C ALA A 216 -25.86 6.62 7.85
N ASP A 217 -25.35 6.21 6.68
CA ASP A 217 -25.69 4.93 6.04
C ASP A 217 -24.82 3.75 6.54
N GLY A 218 -23.76 4.02 7.33
CA GLY A 218 -22.78 3.01 7.75
C GLY A 218 -21.92 2.47 6.61
N ALA A 219 -21.69 3.28 5.57
CA ALA A 219 -20.97 2.93 4.35
C ALA A 219 -19.52 3.47 4.33
N ALA A 220 -18.95 3.75 5.49
CA ALA A 220 -17.56 4.19 5.62
C ALA A 220 -16.58 3.02 5.55
N ASN A 221 -15.33 3.32 5.16
CA ASN A 221 -14.19 2.39 5.22
C ASN A 221 -14.43 1.05 4.51
N LEU A 222 -15.17 1.06 3.39
CA LEU A 222 -15.58 -0.16 2.69
C LEU A 222 -14.38 -0.97 2.20
N GLY A 223 -13.28 -0.32 1.81
CA GLY A 223 -12.04 -1.02 1.42
C GLY A 223 -11.42 -1.81 2.57
N LEU A 224 -11.43 -1.27 3.82
CA LEU A 224 -11.00 -2.02 5.00
C LEU A 224 -11.94 -3.20 5.30
N LEU A 225 -13.25 -2.99 5.13
CA LEU A 225 -14.23 -4.07 5.30
C LEU A 225 -14.06 -5.17 4.25
N ASP A 226 -13.70 -4.83 3.00
CA ASP A 226 -13.38 -5.80 1.95
C ASP A 226 -12.14 -6.63 2.33
N GLN A 227 -11.07 -5.99 2.80
CA GLN A 227 -9.86 -6.67 3.29
C GLN A 227 -10.18 -7.60 4.47
N ARG A 228 -11.01 -7.15 5.43
CA ARG A 228 -11.48 -7.99 6.54
C ARG A 228 -12.30 -9.17 6.05
N ALA A 229 -13.20 -8.98 5.09
CA ALA A 229 -13.95 -10.08 4.49
C ALA A 229 -13.03 -11.12 3.81
N GLY A 230 -11.92 -10.66 3.20
CA GLY A 230 -10.86 -11.54 2.72
C GLY A 230 -10.17 -12.35 3.82
N LEU A 231 -9.86 -11.71 4.96
CA LEU A 231 -9.31 -12.40 6.15
C LEU A 231 -10.31 -13.41 6.74
N GLU A 232 -11.59 -13.08 6.79
CA GLU A 232 -12.65 -13.99 7.23
C GLU A 232 -12.80 -15.17 6.27
N TRP A 233 -12.64 -14.93 4.94
CA TRP A 233 -12.58 -16.01 3.96
C TRP A 233 -11.39 -16.94 4.24
N VAL A 234 -10.21 -16.40 4.54
CA VAL A 234 -9.03 -17.18 4.93
C VAL A 234 -9.33 -18.01 6.18
N ALA A 235 -9.95 -17.43 7.21
CA ALA A 235 -10.31 -18.13 8.43
C ALA A 235 -11.24 -19.34 8.18
N ASP A 236 -12.17 -19.21 7.23
CA ASP A 236 -13.14 -20.26 6.91
C ASP A 236 -12.59 -21.32 5.92
N ASN A 237 -11.69 -20.95 4.97
CA ASN A 237 -11.42 -21.76 3.78
C ASN A 237 -9.97 -22.19 3.59
N ILE A 238 -8.98 -21.47 4.15
CA ILE A 238 -7.57 -21.67 3.80
C ILE A 238 -7.02 -23.06 4.17
N ALA A 239 -7.67 -23.75 5.10
CA ALA A 239 -7.31 -25.11 5.47
C ALA A 239 -7.44 -26.11 4.29
N ALA A 240 -8.41 -25.89 3.38
CA ALA A 240 -8.54 -26.70 2.17
C ALA A 240 -7.34 -26.52 1.22
N PHE A 241 -6.70 -25.36 1.26
CA PHE A 241 -5.50 -25.04 0.51
C PHE A 241 -4.20 -25.43 1.23
N GLY A 242 -4.31 -26.04 2.42
CA GLY A 242 -3.18 -26.49 3.23
C GLY A 242 -2.59 -25.41 4.15
N GLY A 243 -3.24 -24.25 4.27
CA GLY A 243 -2.89 -23.21 5.24
C GLY A 243 -3.46 -23.47 6.63
N ASP A 244 -2.86 -22.89 7.64
CA ASP A 244 -3.35 -22.90 9.03
C ASP A 244 -4.02 -21.55 9.34
N PRO A 245 -5.34 -21.48 9.51
CA PRO A 245 -6.03 -20.22 9.81
C PRO A 245 -5.64 -19.59 11.16
N ALA A 246 -5.00 -20.36 12.06
CA ALA A 246 -4.46 -19.84 13.32
C ALA A 246 -3.04 -19.22 13.18
N ARG A 247 -2.44 -19.32 11.98
CA ARG A 247 -1.06 -18.89 11.72
C ARG A 247 -1.00 -17.88 10.57
N VAL A 248 -1.91 -16.90 10.56
CA VAL A 248 -1.97 -15.85 9.55
C VAL A 248 -1.12 -14.65 9.99
N THR A 249 -0.26 -14.16 9.11
CA THR A 249 0.45 -12.88 9.24
C THR A 249 -0.04 -11.95 8.14
N ILE A 250 -0.50 -10.76 8.49
CA ILE A 250 -0.85 -9.71 7.53
C ILE A 250 0.40 -8.94 7.13
N TRP A 251 0.49 -8.58 5.85
CA TRP A 251 1.62 -7.81 5.32
C TRP A 251 1.12 -6.82 4.28
N GLY A 252 1.61 -5.60 4.35
CA GLY A 252 1.29 -4.57 3.37
C GLY A 252 2.40 -3.56 3.22
N GLU A 253 2.36 -2.86 2.10
CA GLU A 253 3.23 -1.73 1.79
C GLU A 253 2.38 -0.48 1.58
N SER A 254 2.86 0.71 2.00
CA SER A 254 2.19 2.00 1.81
C SER A 254 0.76 1.99 2.40
N ALA A 255 -0.27 2.28 1.59
CA ALA A 255 -1.68 2.16 1.99
C ALA A 255 -2.04 0.75 2.52
N GLY A 256 -1.35 -0.30 2.04
CA GLY A 256 -1.48 -1.65 2.57
C GLY A 256 -0.89 -1.81 3.98
N ALA A 257 0.22 -1.15 4.27
CA ALA A 257 0.80 -1.11 5.62
C ALA A 257 -0.05 -0.30 6.59
N ILE A 258 -0.60 0.84 6.14
CA ILE A 258 -1.60 1.61 6.89
C ILE A 258 -2.83 0.73 7.18
N SER A 259 -3.32 -0.03 6.17
CA SER A 259 -4.40 -1.00 6.36
C SER A 259 -4.05 -2.09 7.38
N CYS A 260 -2.80 -2.57 7.44
CA CYS A 260 -2.38 -3.52 8.47
C CYS A 260 -2.54 -2.94 9.87
N PHE A 261 -2.11 -1.68 10.09
CA PHE A 261 -2.36 -1.02 11.37
C PHE A 261 -3.86 -0.82 11.62
N ASP A 262 -4.63 -0.39 10.63
CA ASP A 262 -6.07 -0.21 10.77
C ASP A 262 -6.77 -1.54 11.13
N HIS A 263 -6.35 -2.67 10.56
CA HIS A 263 -6.83 -4.00 10.97
C HIS A 263 -6.49 -4.35 12.42
N MET A 264 -5.34 -3.90 12.91
CA MET A 264 -5.02 -4.03 14.33
C MET A 264 -5.92 -3.16 15.20
N ALA A 265 -6.36 -1.98 14.71
CA ALA A 265 -7.11 -0.97 15.47
C ALA A 265 -8.64 -1.03 15.29
N MET A 266 -9.13 -1.66 14.21
CA MET A 266 -10.57 -1.81 13.94
C MET A 266 -11.32 -2.37 15.15
N TYR A 267 -12.55 -1.84 15.37
CA TYR A 267 -13.43 -2.23 16.47
C TYR A 267 -12.78 -2.11 17.85
N GLY A 268 -11.90 -1.09 18.03
CA GLY A 268 -11.17 -0.88 19.29
C GLY A 268 -10.10 -1.94 19.58
N GLY A 269 -9.57 -2.59 18.54
CA GLY A 269 -8.54 -3.64 18.60
C GLY A 269 -9.09 -5.07 18.58
N ASP A 270 -10.40 -5.25 18.36
CA ASP A 270 -10.99 -6.59 18.22
C ASP A 270 -10.76 -7.13 16.79
N HIS A 271 -9.74 -7.93 16.64
CA HIS A 271 -9.40 -8.62 15.40
C HIS A 271 -9.93 -10.07 15.36
N THR A 272 -10.96 -10.40 16.17
CA THR A 272 -11.52 -11.76 16.22
C THR A 272 -12.66 -11.97 15.20
N TYR A 273 -12.80 -13.20 14.76
CA TYR A 273 -13.91 -13.70 13.95
C TYR A 273 -14.31 -15.08 14.45
N LYS A 274 -15.60 -15.30 14.74
CA LYS A 274 -16.10 -16.53 15.35
C LYS A 274 -15.31 -16.93 16.62
N GLY A 275 -14.90 -15.94 17.40
CA GLY A 275 -14.15 -16.11 18.65
C GLY A 275 -12.68 -16.52 18.47
N LYS A 276 -12.10 -16.36 17.28
CA LYS A 276 -10.68 -16.63 17.00
C LYS A 276 -10.02 -15.43 16.36
N PRO A 277 -8.73 -15.15 16.64
CA PRO A 277 -7.96 -14.11 15.95
C PRO A 277 -7.91 -14.36 14.45
N LEU A 278 -8.07 -13.31 13.65
CA LEU A 278 -7.92 -13.36 12.18
C LEU A 278 -6.44 -13.40 11.77
N PHE A 279 -5.55 -12.87 12.58
CA PHE A 279 -4.11 -12.89 12.35
C PHE A 279 -3.35 -12.91 13.68
N ARG A 280 -2.09 -13.32 13.63
CA ARG A 280 -1.17 -13.44 14.77
C ARG A 280 0.06 -12.54 14.70
N GLY A 281 0.22 -11.77 13.65
CA GLY A 281 1.36 -10.89 13.43
C GLY A 281 1.14 -9.98 12.23
N ALA A 282 1.91 -8.89 12.15
CA ALA A 282 1.82 -7.91 11.09
C ALA A 282 3.20 -7.52 10.56
N ILE A 283 3.31 -7.23 9.25
CA ILE A 283 4.46 -6.59 8.62
C ILE A 283 3.95 -5.33 7.93
N MET A 284 4.54 -4.20 8.26
CA MET A 284 4.14 -2.88 7.79
C MET A 284 5.33 -2.20 7.12
N ASP A 285 5.34 -2.16 5.79
CA ASP A 285 6.39 -1.53 5.00
C ASP A 285 5.93 -0.14 4.55
N SER A 286 6.65 0.91 4.93
CA SER A 286 6.40 2.29 4.51
C SER A 286 4.97 2.77 4.79
N GLY A 287 4.46 2.48 6.01
CA GLY A 287 3.14 2.91 6.45
C GLY A 287 2.79 2.37 7.83
N SER A 288 1.97 3.10 8.55
CA SER A 288 1.51 2.72 9.90
C SER A 288 0.30 3.57 10.32
N VAL A 289 0.41 4.26 11.43
CA VAL A 289 -0.62 5.14 11.99
C VAL A 289 -0.76 6.41 11.16
N VAL A 290 -1.95 6.67 10.64
CA VAL A 290 -2.29 7.94 9.97
C VAL A 290 -3.28 8.71 10.83
N PRO A 291 -2.92 9.91 11.34
CA PRO A 291 -3.87 10.77 12.02
C PRO A 291 -4.92 11.29 11.04
N ALA A 292 -6.14 10.77 11.08
CA ALA A 292 -7.21 11.12 10.16
C ALA A 292 -8.36 11.83 10.88
N GLU A 293 -8.93 12.87 10.23
CA GLU A 293 -10.17 13.50 10.65
C GLU A 293 -11.36 12.56 10.51
N PRO A 294 -12.47 12.79 11.26
CA PRO A 294 -13.70 12.00 11.12
C PRO A 294 -14.19 11.92 9.68
N VAL A 295 -14.87 10.81 9.37
CA VAL A 295 -15.43 10.55 8.02
C VAL A 295 -16.43 11.62 7.57
N ASP A 296 -17.06 12.33 8.49
CA ASP A 296 -17.96 13.48 8.26
C ASP A 296 -17.27 14.84 8.48
N GLY A 297 -15.92 14.86 8.57
CA GLY A 297 -15.12 16.07 8.66
C GLY A 297 -15.20 16.95 7.42
N VAL A 298 -14.72 18.18 7.54
CA VAL A 298 -14.85 19.23 6.50
C VAL A 298 -14.23 18.77 5.16
N LYS A 299 -13.03 18.20 5.19
CA LYS A 299 -12.34 17.71 3.99
C LYS A 299 -13.11 16.56 3.33
N ALA A 300 -13.52 15.58 4.12
CA ALA A 300 -14.26 14.42 3.64
C ALA A 300 -15.62 14.83 3.04
N GLN A 301 -16.34 15.78 3.66
CA GLN A 301 -17.59 16.29 3.14
C GLN A 301 -17.40 17.07 1.82
N ALA A 302 -16.33 17.88 1.72
CA ALA A 302 -16.04 18.61 0.48
C ALA A 302 -15.74 17.65 -0.70
N ILE A 303 -15.06 16.53 -0.44
CA ILE A 303 -14.83 15.45 -1.43
C ILE A 303 -16.16 14.81 -1.84
N TYR A 304 -17.03 14.47 -0.87
CA TYR A 304 -18.36 13.93 -1.13
C TYR A 304 -19.20 14.87 -2.02
N ASP A 305 -19.26 16.15 -1.64
CA ASP A 305 -20.04 17.17 -2.37
C ASP A 305 -19.53 17.33 -3.81
N GLN A 306 -18.23 17.25 -4.04
CA GLN A 306 -17.65 17.26 -5.39
C GLN A 306 -18.06 16.02 -6.19
N VAL A 307 -18.02 14.83 -5.60
CA VAL A 307 -18.48 13.58 -6.25
C VAL A 307 -19.97 13.66 -6.59
N VAL A 308 -20.80 14.13 -5.67
CA VAL A 308 -22.24 14.36 -5.89
C VAL A 308 -22.48 15.33 -7.03
N LYS A 309 -21.72 16.44 -7.07
CA LYS A 309 -21.83 17.46 -8.10
C LYS A 309 -21.49 16.92 -9.49
N VAL A 310 -20.35 16.23 -9.63
CA VAL A 310 -19.89 15.69 -10.92
C VAL A 310 -20.75 14.51 -11.35
N GLY A 311 -21.26 13.71 -10.42
CA GLY A 311 -22.24 12.66 -10.67
C GLY A 311 -23.63 13.15 -11.05
N GLY A 312 -23.88 14.48 -11.03
CA GLY A 312 -25.19 15.04 -11.37
C GLY A 312 -26.27 14.84 -10.29
N CYS A 313 -25.85 14.48 -9.07
CA CYS A 313 -26.75 14.12 -7.98
C CYS A 313 -27.13 15.29 -7.05
N SER A 314 -26.65 16.53 -7.29
CA SER A 314 -26.86 17.68 -6.39
C SER A 314 -28.32 18.05 -6.13
N GLY A 315 -29.24 17.68 -7.03
CA GLY A 315 -30.69 17.96 -6.89
C GLY A 315 -31.47 16.79 -6.27
N ALA A 316 -30.83 15.68 -5.94
CA ALA A 316 -31.51 14.53 -5.38
C ALA A 316 -31.83 14.74 -3.90
N ALA A 317 -33.00 14.25 -3.45
CA ALA A 317 -33.37 14.27 -2.03
C ALA A 317 -32.45 13.34 -1.19
N ASP A 318 -32.01 12.24 -1.79
CA ASP A 318 -31.01 11.31 -1.26
C ASP A 318 -29.88 11.22 -2.28
N THR A 319 -28.80 11.95 -2.01
CA THR A 319 -27.63 12.04 -2.89
C THR A 319 -26.86 10.73 -2.95
N LEU A 320 -26.80 9.95 -1.85
CA LEU A 320 -26.13 8.66 -1.79
C LEU A 320 -26.90 7.59 -2.60
N ALA A 321 -28.23 7.55 -2.49
CA ALA A 321 -29.05 6.69 -3.34
C ALA A 321 -28.89 7.04 -4.83
N CYS A 322 -28.79 8.34 -5.16
CA CYS A 322 -28.50 8.81 -6.51
C CYS A 322 -27.15 8.27 -7.01
N LEU A 323 -26.06 8.43 -6.24
CA LEU A 323 -24.74 7.92 -6.59
C LEU A 323 -24.73 6.40 -6.82
N ARG A 324 -25.47 5.63 -6.01
CA ARG A 324 -25.63 4.18 -6.19
C ARG A 324 -26.34 3.81 -7.49
N GLY A 325 -27.28 4.65 -7.93
CA GLY A 325 -28.05 4.44 -9.16
C GLY A 325 -27.34 4.82 -10.46
N LEU A 326 -26.17 5.47 -10.40
CA LEU A 326 -25.42 5.86 -11.59
C LEU A 326 -24.90 4.63 -12.34
N ASP A 327 -24.72 4.73 -13.66
CA ASP A 327 -23.92 3.77 -14.39
C ASP A 327 -22.46 3.82 -13.92
N TYR A 328 -21.72 2.74 -14.19
CA TYR A 328 -20.32 2.59 -13.75
C TYR A 328 -19.44 3.75 -14.19
N GLN A 329 -19.56 4.17 -15.47
CA GLN A 329 -18.69 5.21 -16.02
C GLN A 329 -18.97 6.58 -15.40
N THR A 330 -20.23 6.92 -15.23
CA THR A 330 -20.63 8.20 -14.60
C THR A 330 -20.14 8.26 -13.16
N PHE A 331 -20.26 7.17 -12.40
CA PHE A 331 -19.76 7.13 -11.04
C PHE A 331 -18.21 7.14 -10.98
N LEU A 332 -17.53 6.40 -11.87
CA LEU A 332 -16.06 6.43 -11.97
C LEU A 332 -15.54 7.85 -12.24
N ASN A 333 -16.15 8.55 -13.21
CA ASN A 333 -15.80 9.94 -13.53
C ASN A 333 -16.01 10.88 -12.34
N ALA A 334 -17.08 10.68 -11.59
CA ALA A 334 -17.36 11.45 -10.38
C ALA A 334 -16.33 11.15 -9.29
N ALA A 335 -16.05 9.89 -9.03
CA ALA A 335 -15.10 9.45 -8.01
C ALA A 335 -13.65 9.90 -8.30
N THR A 336 -13.26 9.98 -9.59
CA THR A 336 -11.91 10.42 -10.00
C THR A 336 -11.79 11.93 -10.23
N SER A 337 -12.85 12.71 -9.99
CA SER A 337 -12.87 14.17 -10.18
C SER A 337 -12.18 14.97 -9.07
N VAL A 338 -11.63 14.31 -8.07
CA VAL A 338 -10.93 14.90 -6.93
C VAL A 338 -9.41 14.69 -7.07
N PRO A 339 -8.57 15.47 -6.37
CA PRO A 339 -7.13 15.30 -6.43
C PRO A 339 -6.68 13.91 -6.01
N GLY A 340 -5.80 13.27 -6.79
CA GLY A 340 -5.18 11.99 -6.47
C GLY A 340 -3.73 12.14 -6.00
N ILE A 341 -3.11 11.02 -5.62
CA ILE A 341 -1.75 10.96 -5.08
C ILE A 341 -0.70 11.51 -6.06
N PHE A 342 -0.87 11.31 -7.37
CA PHE A 342 0.00 11.86 -8.41
C PHE A 342 -0.50 13.22 -8.90
N SER A 343 -0.79 14.12 -7.97
CA SER A 343 -1.22 15.49 -8.22
C SER A 343 -0.43 16.48 -7.35
N TYR A 344 -0.74 17.76 -7.47
CA TYR A 344 -0.19 18.80 -6.60
C TYR A 344 -0.45 18.52 -5.11
N ASN A 345 -1.58 17.88 -4.77
CA ASN A 345 -1.94 17.54 -3.40
C ASN A 345 -1.08 16.41 -2.81
N SER A 346 -0.48 15.57 -3.66
CA SER A 346 0.45 14.51 -3.26
C SER A 346 -0.13 13.63 -2.14
N LEU A 347 0.56 13.50 -1.00
CA LEU A 347 0.13 12.69 0.16
C LEU A 347 -1.07 13.27 0.92
N ALA A 348 -1.57 14.46 0.55
CA ALA A 348 -2.83 14.98 1.08
C ALA A 348 -4.05 14.33 0.40
N LEU A 349 -4.14 13.02 0.48
CA LEU A 349 -5.07 12.16 -0.23
C LEU A 349 -6.53 12.58 -0.05
N SER A 350 -7.33 12.45 -1.11
CA SER A 350 -8.78 12.64 -1.05
C SER A 350 -9.47 11.45 -0.36
N TYR A 351 -8.96 10.25 -0.56
CA TYR A 351 -9.51 9.00 -0.06
C TYR A 351 -8.55 8.33 0.91
N VAL A 352 -8.92 8.26 2.18
CA VAL A 352 -8.18 7.56 3.24
C VAL A 352 -9.17 6.91 4.22
N PRO A 353 -8.77 5.87 4.95
CA PRO A 353 -9.53 5.40 6.11
C PRO A 353 -9.76 6.54 7.11
N ARG A 354 -10.99 6.66 7.61
CA ARG A 354 -11.37 7.72 8.55
C ARG A 354 -12.20 7.18 9.70
N PRO A 355 -12.07 7.73 10.91
CA PRO A 355 -12.95 7.35 12.02
C PRO A 355 -14.41 7.61 11.67
N ASP A 356 -15.22 6.55 11.82
CA ASP A 356 -16.66 6.55 11.56
C ASP A 356 -17.47 6.26 12.84
N GLY A 357 -16.76 5.96 13.93
CA GLY A 357 -17.34 5.61 15.22
C GLY A 357 -17.76 4.13 15.35
N THR A 358 -17.51 3.31 14.33
CA THR A 358 -17.87 1.88 14.30
C THR A 358 -16.68 1.03 13.86
N VAL A 359 -16.26 1.13 12.62
CA VAL A 359 -15.12 0.37 12.07
C VAL A 359 -13.82 0.90 12.66
N LEU A 360 -13.59 2.19 12.55
CA LEU A 360 -12.57 2.92 13.28
C LEU A 360 -13.29 3.81 14.31
N THR A 361 -13.24 3.41 15.58
CA THR A 361 -13.99 4.08 16.65
C THR A 361 -13.46 5.48 16.96
N ASP A 362 -12.20 5.74 16.63
CA ASP A 362 -11.54 7.04 16.69
C ASP A 362 -10.44 7.11 15.63
N SER A 363 -9.71 8.23 15.53
CA SER A 363 -8.52 8.33 14.67
C SER A 363 -7.51 7.25 15.02
N PRO A 364 -6.87 6.61 14.01
CA PRO A 364 -5.83 5.60 14.25
C PRO A 364 -4.75 6.06 15.24
N SER A 365 -4.38 7.34 15.24
CA SER A 365 -3.42 7.90 16.20
C SER A 365 -3.96 7.93 17.64
N VAL A 366 -5.24 8.23 17.82
CA VAL A 366 -5.89 8.21 19.13
C VAL A 366 -6.06 6.76 19.63
N LEU A 367 -6.44 5.84 18.74
CA LEU A 367 -6.52 4.41 19.06
C LEU A 367 -5.16 3.86 19.48
N ALA A 368 -4.09 4.23 18.77
CA ALA A 368 -2.73 3.86 19.15
C ALA A 368 -2.36 4.38 20.55
N LEU A 369 -2.57 5.67 20.81
CA LEU A 369 -2.30 6.30 22.10
C LEU A 369 -3.04 5.62 23.27
N ASN A 370 -4.27 5.18 23.02
CA ASN A 370 -5.11 4.53 24.03
C ASN A 370 -4.86 3.01 24.14
N GLY A 371 -3.89 2.44 23.37
CA GLY A 371 -3.61 1.02 23.35
C GLY A 371 -4.74 0.17 22.74
N GLN A 372 -5.66 0.78 21.98
CA GLN A 372 -6.81 0.16 21.37
C GLN A 372 -6.46 -0.45 19.99
N TYR A 373 -5.53 -1.40 19.99
CA TYR A 373 -5.12 -2.18 18.84
C TYR A 373 -4.71 -3.59 19.26
N ALA A 374 -4.68 -4.53 18.33
CA ALA A 374 -4.33 -5.94 18.58
C ALA A 374 -2.92 -6.08 19.17
N ASP A 375 -2.78 -6.93 20.18
CA ASP A 375 -1.51 -7.27 20.80
C ASP A 375 -0.86 -8.46 20.06
N VAL A 376 -0.19 -8.15 18.96
CA VAL A 376 0.48 -9.14 18.10
C VAL A 376 1.89 -8.65 17.76
N PRO A 377 2.89 -9.55 17.64
CA PRO A 377 4.23 -9.17 17.19
C PRO A 377 4.18 -8.53 15.79
N PHE A 378 5.08 -7.56 15.54
CA PHE A 378 5.12 -6.92 14.24
C PHE A 378 6.54 -6.50 13.80
N ILE A 379 6.70 -6.42 12.47
CA ILE A 379 7.83 -5.76 11.81
C ILE A 379 7.29 -4.47 11.19
N ILE A 380 8.04 -3.37 11.33
CA ILE A 380 7.69 -2.08 10.74
C ILE A 380 8.95 -1.37 10.26
N GLY A 381 8.93 -0.81 9.05
CA GLY A 381 10.09 -0.12 8.52
C GLY A 381 9.77 0.81 7.38
N ASP A 382 10.79 1.55 6.94
CA ASP A 382 10.67 2.55 5.90
C ASP A 382 11.85 2.51 4.93
N GLN A 383 11.66 3.17 3.79
CA GLN A 383 12.70 3.54 2.86
C GLN A 383 13.40 4.82 3.35
N GLU A 384 14.69 4.99 3.07
CA GLU A 384 15.43 6.17 3.56
C GLU A 384 14.87 7.49 2.99
N ASP A 385 14.37 7.45 1.74
CA ASP A 385 13.98 8.62 0.96
C ASP A 385 12.49 8.60 0.58
N GLU A 386 11.62 8.26 1.53
CA GLU A 386 10.18 8.09 1.34
C GLU A 386 9.49 9.24 0.59
N GLY A 387 9.86 10.49 0.89
CA GLY A 387 9.13 11.66 0.39
C GLY A 387 9.53 12.14 -0.99
N THR A 388 10.61 11.61 -1.59
CA THR A 388 11.14 12.12 -2.87
C THR A 388 10.16 11.92 -4.02
N LEU A 389 9.50 10.76 -4.10
CA LEU A 389 8.48 10.49 -5.11
C LEU A 389 7.32 11.49 -5.04
N PHE A 390 6.94 11.88 -3.84
CA PHE A 390 5.79 12.75 -3.58
C PHE A 390 6.11 14.24 -3.73
N ALA A 391 7.35 14.64 -3.55
CA ALA A 391 7.79 16.00 -3.74
C ALA A 391 7.97 16.39 -5.23
N ILE A 392 7.85 15.45 -6.18
CA ILE A 392 8.00 15.73 -7.62
C ILE A 392 6.90 16.67 -8.13
N PHE A 393 5.69 16.61 -7.57
CA PHE A 393 4.51 17.26 -8.14
C PHE A 393 4.36 18.74 -7.76
N PRO A 394 4.57 19.17 -6.50
CA PRO A 394 4.38 20.56 -6.08
C PRO A 394 5.64 21.43 -6.37
N THR A 395 6.00 21.58 -7.64
CA THR A 395 7.27 22.21 -8.09
C THR A 395 7.41 23.69 -7.81
N ASP A 396 6.36 24.38 -7.39
CA ASP A 396 6.35 25.79 -7.01
C ASP A 396 6.52 26.01 -5.49
N VAL A 397 6.62 24.92 -4.72
CA VAL A 397 6.82 24.96 -3.26
C VAL A 397 8.32 25.12 -2.95
N THR A 398 8.84 26.34 -3.22
CA THR A 398 10.29 26.61 -3.32
C THR A 398 10.86 27.41 -2.15
N SER A 399 10.06 27.78 -1.16
CA SER A 399 10.49 28.58 0.00
C SER A 399 9.79 28.13 1.29
N THR A 400 10.30 28.55 2.44
CA THR A 400 9.69 28.28 3.75
C THR A 400 8.21 28.69 3.77
N ASP A 401 7.89 29.91 3.33
CA ASP A 401 6.51 30.43 3.32
C ASP A 401 5.61 29.61 2.39
N ARG A 402 6.14 29.16 1.25
CA ARG A 402 5.40 28.29 0.32
C ARG A 402 5.15 26.91 0.91
N ILE A 403 6.13 26.33 1.62
CA ILE A 403 5.93 25.05 2.33
C ILE A 403 4.85 25.20 3.40
N VAL A 404 4.92 26.26 4.23
CA VAL A 404 3.91 26.52 5.27
C VAL A 404 2.53 26.68 4.67
N LYS A 405 2.40 27.50 3.62
CA LYS A 405 1.13 27.67 2.90
C LYS A 405 0.60 26.34 2.35
N TYR A 406 1.45 25.59 1.66
CA TYR A 406 1.11 24.29 1.08
C TYR A 406 0.59 23.31 2.13
N LEU A 407 1.29 23.17 3.26
CA LEU A 407 0.85 22.28 4.33
C LEU A 407 -0.45 22.74 5.00
N SER A 408 -0.62 24.05 5.20
CA SER A 408 -1.84 24.60 5.82
C SER A 408 -3.06 24.47 4.90
N GLU A 409 -2.88 24.57 3.57
CA GLU A 409 -3.99 24.52 2.62
C GLU A 409 -4.40 23.11 2.21
N TYR A 410 -3.47 22.14 2.20
CA TYR A 410 -3.73 20.81 1.67
C TYR A 410 -3.71 19.69 2.72
N TYR A 411 -2.89 19.83 3.77
CA TYR A 411 -2.71 18.78 4.77
C TYR A 411 -3.44 19.07 6.08
N PHE A 412 -3.15 20.19 6.71
CA PHE A 412 -3.51 20.46 8.11
C PHE A 412 -4.49 21.63 8.24
N PHE A 413 -5.72 21.44 7.77
CA PHE A 413 -6.75 22.49 7.76
C PHE A 413 -7.06 23.07 9.15
N ASN A 414 -6.92 22.28 10.21
CA ASN A 414 -7.24 22.65 11.58
C ASN A 414 -6.02 23.14 12.36
N ALA A 415 -4.81 23.02 11.82
CA ALA A 415 -3.61 23.52 12.46
C ALA A 415 -3.49 25.04 12.28
N SER A 416 -3.09 25.74 13.36
CA SER A 416 -2.74 27.15 13.23
C SER A 416 -1.50 27.31 12.36
N GLN A 417 -1.41 28.40 11.61
CA GLN A 417 -0.24 28.71 10.80
C GLN A 417 1.06 28.71 11.63
N GLN A 418 1.01 29.12 12.88
CA GLN A 418 2.16 29.12 13.79
C GLN A 418 2.64 27.69 14.08
N VAL A 419 1.76 26.73 14.25
CA VAL A 419 2.11 25.31 14.47
C VAL A 419 2.72 24.71 13.21
N VAL A 420 2.16 24.98 12.04
CA VAL A 420 2.72 24.52 10.77
C VAL A 420 4.08 25.14 10.52
N GLN A 421 4.24 26.45 10.76
CA GLN A 421 5.52 27.16 10.64
C GLN A 421 6.58 26.55 11.59
N GLY A 422 6.18 26.21 12.81
CA GLY A 422 7.07 25.57 13.79
C GLY A 422 7.59 24.23 13.28
N LEU A 423 6.74 23.41 12.68
CA LEU A 423 7.14 22.13 12.06
C LEU A 423 8.15 22.38 10.92
N VAL A 424 7.83 23.28 10.00
CA VAL A 424 8.69 23.58 8.84
C VAL A 424 10.06 24.10 9.29
N ASN A 425 10.13 24.85 10.39
CA ASN A 425 11.39 25.38 10.93
C ASN A 425 12.30 24.30 11.53
N THR A 426 11.77 23.11 11.86
CA THR A 426 12.62 21.98 12.31
C THR A 426 13.42 21.33 11.17
N TYR A 427 13.08 21.63 9.91
CA TYR A 427 13.80 21.15 8.73
C TYR A 427 14.74 22.27 8.22
N PRO A 428 16.06 22.02 8.19
CA PRO A 428 17.03 23.03 7.74
C PRO A 428 16.78 23.51 6.31
N THR A 429 17.14 24.77 6.04
CA THR A 429 17.17 25.30 4.66
C THR A 429 18.44 24.89 3.91
N ASP A 430 19.40 24.28 4.59
CA ASP A 430 20.60 23.72 3.99
C ASP A 430 20.24 22.53 3.08
N ILE A 431 20.51 22.66 1.81
CA ILE A 431 20.25 21.67 0.77
C ILE A 431 20.91 20.30 1.07
N THR A 432 22.02 20.28 1.83
CA THR A 432 22.73 19.03 2.15
C THR A 432 21.99 18.18 3.20
N ALA A 433 21.04 18.76 3.92
CA ALA A 433 20.29 18.09 4.99
C ALA A 433 18.97 17.44 4.53
N GLY A 434 18.57 17.66 3.27
CA GLY A 434 17.29 17.16 2.74
C GLY A 434 17.39 15.78 2.05
N SER A 435 16.22 15.22 1.68
CA SER A 435 16.09 13.93 0.97
C SER A 435 16.05 14.14 -0.56
N PRO A 436 16.78 13.35 -1.37
CA PRO A 436 17.51 12.13 -0.98
C PRO A 436 18.69 12.46 -0.08
N PHE A 437 18.71 11.77 1.07
CA PHE A 437 19.75 11.98 2.07
C PHE A 437 21.12 11.53 1.55
N ARG A 438 22.21 12.04 2.15
CA ARG A 438 23.61 11.69 1.82
C ARG A 438 24.05 12.04 0.39
N THR A 439 23.31 12.92 -0.30
CA THR A 439 23.59 13.33 -1.68
C THR A 439 24.24 14.72 -1.77
N SER A 440 24.65 15.32 -0.63
CA SER A 440 25.27 16.65 -0.58
C SER A 440 24.39 17.70 -1.29
N ILE A 441 24.97 18.55 -2.14
CA ILE A 441 24.25 19.56 -2.93
C ILE A 441 23.56 19.00 -4.18
N PHE A 442 23.72 17.71 -4.47
CA PHE A 442 23.13 17.07 -5.65
C PHE A 442 21.68 16.62 -5.42
N ASN A 443 21.00 16.33 -6.50
CA ASN A 443 19.61 15.82 -6.50
C ASN A 443 18.55 16.83 -6.02
N GLU A 444 18.82 18.13 -6.04
CA GLU A 444 17.83 19.17 -5.89
C GLU A 444 17.12 19.39 -7.22
N LEU A 445 15.92 18.84 -7.38
CA LEU A 445 15.18 18.87 -8.63
C LEU A 445 14.64 20.28 -8.97
N TYR A 446 14.27 21.01 -7.94
CA TYR A 446 13.88 22.43 -7.96
C TYR A 446 14.22 23.03 -6.58
N PRO A 447 14.38 24.35 -6.42
CA PRO A 447 14.72 24.94 -5.12
C PRO A 447 13.73 24.51 -4.02
N GLY A 448 14.24 23.90 -2.94
CA GLY A 448 13.43 23.41 -1.83
C GLY A 448 12.90 21.97 -1.97
N PHE A 449 13.14 21.29 -3.10
CA PHE A 449 12.73 19.91 -3.32
C PHE A 449 13.17 18.96 -2.20
N LYS A 450 14.48 18.97 -1.89
CA LYS A 450 15.04 18.06 -0.88
C LYS A 450 14.47 18.30 0.51
N ARG A 451 14.22 19.55 0.86
CA ARG A 451 13.60 19.90 2.15
C ARG A 451 12.15 19.46 2.22
N LEU A 452 11.38 19.69 1.15
CA LEU A 452 10.00 19.24 1.06
C LEU A 452 9.90 17.70 1.09
N ALA A 453 10.77 17.01 0.35
CA ALA A 453 10.85 15.56 0.34
C ALA A 453 11.14 15.00 1.75
N ALA A 454 12.11 15.55 2.47
CA ALA A 454 12.40 15.15 3.84
C ALA A 454 11.18 15.31 4.76
N LEU A 455 10.47 16.45 4.64
CA LEU A 455 9.31 16.76 5.46
C LEU A 455 8.13 15.83 5.15
N LEU A 456 7.80 15.62 3.87
CA LEU A 456 6.69 14.73 3.45
C LEU A 456 6.95 13.28 3.86
N GLY A 457 8.16 12.78 3.66
CA GLY A 457 8.54 11.42 4.05
C GLY A 457 8.48 11.21 5.56
N ASP A 458 8.97 12.18 6.33
CA ASP A 458 9.00 12.09 7.78
C ASP A 458 7.61 12.13 8.41
N MET A 459 6.77 13.10 8.03
CA MET A 459 5.47 13.26 8.66
C MET A 459 4.50 12.12 8.36
N THR A 460 4.67 11.45 7.20
CA THR A 460 3.74 10.39 6.79
C THR A 460 4.24 8.99 7.14
N PHE A 461 5.56 8.77 7.06
CA PHE A 461 6.15 7.42 7.18
C PHE A 461 7.15 7.35 8.33
N THR A 462 8.32 7.96 8.19
CA THR A 462 9.48 7.68 9.03
C THR A 462 9.31 8.07 10.50
N LEU A 463 8.81 9.28 10.78
CA LEU A 463 8.60 9.72 12.17
C LEU A 463 7.27 9.21 12.73
N ALA A 464 6.26 8.94 11.89
CA ALA A 464 5.03 8.25 12.28
C ALA A 464 5.32 6.81 12.77
N ARG A 465 6.18 6.06 12.05
CA ARG A 465 6.68 4.75 12.48
C ARG A 465 7.33 4.80 13.86
N ARG A 466 8.26 5.76 14.06
CA ARG A 466 8.94 5.92 15.36
C ARG A 466 7.97 6.28 16.48
N ALA A 467 7.00 7.14 16.20
CA ALA A 467 5.97 7.50 17.18
C ALA A 467 5.14 6.28 17.58
N PHE A 468 4.72 5.45 16.63
CA PHE A 468 3.99 4.23 16.93
C PHE A 468 4.82 3.25 17.77
N LEU A 469 6.08 3.00 17.40
CA LEU A 469 6.98 2.13 18.19
C LEU A 469 7.17 2.63 19.64
N LEU A 470 7.29 3.94 19.82
CA LEU A 470 7.39 4.52 21.16
C LEU A 470 6.09 4.33 21.95
N ILE A 471 4.94 4.56 21.33
CA ILE A 471 3.61 4.35 21.92
C ILE A 471 3.44 2.87 22.30
N ASP A 472 3.80 1.95 21.41
CA ASP A 472 3.73 0.51 21.62
C ASP A 472 4.61 0.06 22.79
N SER A 473 5.84 0.57 22.86
CA SER A 473 6.76 0.24 23.95
C SER A 473 6.28 0.65 25.34
N VAL A 474 5.34 1.62 25.40
CA VAL A 474 4.70 2.08 26.64
C VAL A 474 3.41 1.29 26.92
N ASN A 475 2.53 1.18 25.92
CA ASN A 475 1.22 0.56 26.06
C ASN A 475 1.28 -0.97 26.10
N LYS A 476 2.20 -1.55 25.34
CA LYS A 476 2.35 -3.01 25.16
C LYS A 476 3.82 -3.45 25.24
N PRO A 477 4.48 -3.23 26.37
CA PRO A 477 5.94 -3.46 26.52
C PRO A 477 6.36 -4.91 26.33
N ALA A 478 5.44 -5.86 26.35
CA ALA A 478 5.69 -7.28 26.12
C ALA A 478 5.55 -7.68 24.65
N THR A 479 4.96 -6.83 23.80
CA THR A 479 4.80 -7.13 22.38
C THR A 479 6.14 -7.05 21.66
N PRO A 480 6.60 -8.13 21.03
CA PRO A 480 7.83 -8.08 20.26
C PRO A 480 7.66 -7.26 18.97
N SER A 481 8.53 -6.27 18.79
CA SER A 481 8.54 -5.46 17.58
C SER A 481 9.96 -5.28 17.04
N TRP A 482 10.09 -5.25 15.72
CA TRP A 482 11.34 -5.04 15.00
C TRP A 482 11.16 -3.92 13.98
N SER A 483 12.23 -3.15 13.77
CA SER A 483 12.12 -2.02 12.84
C SER A 483 13.38 -1.91 11.97
N TYR A 484 13.17 -1.44 10.71
CA TYR A 484 14.25 -1.27 9.75
C TYR A 484 14.21 0.10 9.06
N LEU A 485 15.35 0.44 8.44
CA LEU A 485 15.50 1.46 7.42
C LEU A 485 16.17 0.82 6.21
N ALA A 486 15.59 0.97 5.03
CA ALA A 486 16.18 0.50 3.79
C ALA A 486 16.95 1.62 3.11
N SER A 487 18.22 1.36 2.77
CA SER A 487 19.14 2.31 2.13
C SER A 487 19.86 1.67 0.93
N TYR A 488 19.22 0.72 0.25
CA TYR A 488 19.88 -0.11 -0.78
C TYR A 488 19.93 0.56 -2.16
N ASP A 489 19.12 1.59 -2.42
CA ASP A 489 19.04 2.29 -3.71
C ASP A 489 19.48 3.77 -3.61
N TYR A 490 20.32 4.12 -2.65
CA TYR A 490 20.75 5.50 -2.35
C TYR A 490 21.42 6.23 -3.54
N GLY A 491 21.82 5.52 -4.58
CA GLY A 491 22.42 6.09 -5.80
C GLY A 491 21.43 6.45 -6.91
N VAL A 492 20.12 6.20 -6.74
CA VAL A 492 19.11 6.54 -7.74
C VAL A 492 18.96 8.07 -7.82
N PRO A 493 19.20 8.69 -9.01
CA PRO A 493 19.14 10.14 -9.15
C PRO A 493 17.77 10.70 -8.76
N PHE A 494 17.76 11.78 -7.97
CA PHE A 494 16.61 12.53 -7.44
C PHE A 494 15.69 11.74 -6.49
N LEU A 495 15.66 10.42 -6.56
CA LEU A 495 14.75 9.57 -5.79
C LEU A 495 15.41 8.90 -4.58
N GLY A 496 16.69 8.49 -4.69
CA GLY A 496 17.36 7.71 -3.66
C GLY A 496 16.68 6.36 -3.43
N THR A 497 16.65 5.88 -2.19
CA THR A 497 15.85 4.71 -1.78
C THR A 497 14.43 5.18 -1.50
N PHE A 498 13.65 5.36 -2.58
CA PHE A 498 12.34 5.98 -2.56
C PHE A 498 11.21 5.02 -2.17
N HIS A 499 10.05 5.59 -1.89
CA HIS A 499 8.83 4.85 -1.54
C HIS A 499 8.51 3.73 -2.53
N ALA A 500 8.15 2.55 -2.03
CA ALA A 500 7.82 1.33 -2.79
C ALA A 500 8.99 0.62 -3.50
N THR A 501 10.27 1.00 -3.26
CA THR A 501 11.41 0.24 -3.79
C THR A 501 11.51 -1.17 -3.21
N ASP A 502 10.96 -1.42 -2.03
CA ASP A 502 10.85 -2.73 -1.39
C ASP A 502 9.99 -3.72 -2.18
N ILE A 503 9.00 -3.25 -2.92
CA ILE A 503 8.23 -4.10 -3.85
C ILE A 503 9.18 -4.74 -4.88
N LEU A 504 10.12 -3.99 -5.43
CA LEU A 504 11.09 -4.51 -6.40
C LEU A 504 12.11 -5.44 -5.73
N GLN A 505 12.65 -5.03 -4.61
CA GLN A 505 13.74 -5.71 -3.91
C GLN A 505 13.25 -6.92 -3.12
N THR A 506 12.27 -6.74 -2.27
CA THR A 506 11.83 -7.74 -1.30
C THR A 506 10.77 -8.66 -1.89
N PHE A 507 9.76 -8.12 -2.56
CA PHE A 507 8.66 -8.91 -3.09
C PHE A 507 9.08 -9.67 -4.35
N TYR A 508 9.60 -8.96 -5.37
CA TYR A 508 9.98 -9.59 -6.62
C TYR A 508 11.41 -10.11 -6.66
N GLY A 509 12.29 -9.65 -5.77
CA GLY A 509 13.72 -9.99 -5.80
C GLY A 509 14.39 -9.56 -7.12
N VAL A 510 13.96 -8.42 -7.69
CA VAL A 510 14.54 -7.83 -8.90
C VAL A 510 15.91 -7.28 -8.56
N LEU A 511 16.92 -7.57 -9.42
CA LEU A 511 18.32 -7.24 -9.15
C LEU A 511 18.76 -7.72 -7.76
N PRO A 512 18.76 -9.05 -7.51
CA PRO A 512 18.98 -9.60 -6.18
C PRO A 512 20.32 -9.13 -5.61
N ASN A 513 20.26 -8.58 -4.42
CA ASN A 513 21.42 -8.12 -3.65
C ASN A 513 21.36 -8.70 -2.23
N TYR A 514 22.29 -8.27 -1.35
CA TYR A 514 22.27 -8.71 0.03
C TYR A 514 20.94 -8.37 0.74
N ALA A 515 20.44 -7.13 0.55
CA ALA A 515 19.24 -6.66 1.23
C ALA A 515 18.01 -7.50 0.84
N SER A 516 17.75 -7.73 -0.47
CA SER A 516 16.60 -8.52 -0.91
C SER A 516 16.58 -9.92 -0.31
N GLY A 517 17.71 -10.63 -0.35
CA GLY A 517 17.82 -11.98 0.22
C GLY A 517 17.71 -12.01 1.76
N ALA A 518 18.27 -11.00 2.44
CA ALA A 518 18.22 -10.89 3.89
C ALA A 518 16.80 -10.58 4.37
N ILE A 519 16.14 -9.56 3.79
CA ILE A 519 14.77 -9.15 4.16
C ILE A 519 13.79 -10.30 3.90
N GLN A 520 13.84 -10.93 2.72
CA GLN A 520 13.01 -12.12 2.44
C GLN A 520 13.19 -13.21 3.51
N THR A 521 14.43 -13.48 3.94
CA THR A 521 14.70 -14.49 4.97
C THR A 521 14.11 -14.10 6.33
N TYR A 522 14.27 -12.85 6.76
CA TYR A 522 13.68 -12.36 8.01
C TYR A 522 12.15 -12.41 7.97
N TYR A 523 11.53 -12.01 6.86
CA TYR A 523 10.07 -12.01 6.72
C TYR A 523 9.50 -13.43 6.72
N ILE A 524 10.14 -14.36 5.99
CA ILE A 524 9.74 -15.76 5.99
C ILE A 524 9.88 -16.37 7.38
N ASN A 525 10.99 -16.12 8.09
CA ASN A 525 11.16 -16.54 9.47
C ASN A 525 10.06 -15.99 10.38
N PHE A 526 9.74 -14.70 10.25
CA PHE A 526 8.68 -14.08 11.04
C PHE A 526 7.31 -14.70 10.75
N VAL A 527 6.97 -14.93 9.49
CA VAL A 527 5.72 -15.57 9.06
C VAL A 527 5.61 -16.99 9.62
N THR A 528 6.72 -17.73 9.63
CA THR A 528 6.71 -19.14 10.06
C THR A 528 6.80 -19.30 11.58
N THR A 529 7.51 -18.44 12.28
CA THR A 529 7.81 -18.60 13.72
C THR A 529 7.28 -17.47 14.62
N GLY A 530 6.96 -16.30 14.08
CA GLY A 530 6.65 -15.06 14.84
C GLY A 530 7.91 -14.29 15.31
N ASP A 531 9.10 -14.68 14.85
CA ASP A 531 10.39 -14.04 15.21
C ASP A 531 11.32 -14.05 13.98
N PRO A 532 11.78 -12.90 13.47
CA PRO A 532 12.60 -12.84 12.26
C PRO A 532 13.95 -13.54 12.40
N ASN A 533 14.40 -13.80 13.63
CA ASN A 533 15.67 -14.45 13.91
C ASN A 533 15.57 -15.98 14.07
N LYS A 534 14.36 -16.53 14.10
CA LYS A 534 14.11 -17.98 14.29
C LYS A 534 13.66 -18.61 12.97
N GLY A 535 14.06 -19.86 12.75
CA GLY A 535 13.83 -20.59 11.50
C GLY A 535 15.12 -20.72 10.71
N ALA A 536 15.13 -20.26 9.45
CA ALA A 536 16.34 -20.29 8.64
C ALA A 536 17.45 -19.37 9.21
N PRO A 537 18.73 -19.75 9.08
CA PRO A 537 19.83 -18.96 9.60
C PRO A 537 19.89 -17.55 9.01
N VAL A 538 20.05 -16.56 9.87
CA VAL A 538 20.25 -15.15 9.51
C VAL A 538 21.70 -14.74 9.69
N LYS A 539 22.19 -13.81 8.85
CA LYS A 539 23.59 -13.35 8.92
C LYS A 539 23.84 -12.41 10.10
N MET A 540 22.82 -11.70 10.56
CA MET A 540 22.88 -10.75 11.67
C MET A 540 21.63 -10.91 12.52
N GLN A 541 21.77 -10.85 13.85
CA GLN A 541 20.60 -10.84 14.74
C GLN A 541 19.91 -9.48 14.65
N TRP A 542 18.61 -9.50 14.41
CA TRP A 542 17.76 -8.31 14.39
C TRP A 542 17.25 -8.07 15.81
N PRO A 543 17.73 -7.06 16.54
CA PRO A 543 17.26 -6.80 17.89
C PRO A 543 15.81 -6.32 17.87
N GLN A 544 15.02 -6.69 18.87
CA GLN A 544 13.74 -6.04 19.11
C GLN A 544 13.97 -4.53 19.33
N TRP A 545 13.08 -3.70 18.80
CA TRP A 545 13.24 -2.24 18.87
C TRP A 545 13.30 -1.74 20.32
N SER A 546 12.49 -2.32 21.22
CA SER A 546 12.48 -2.02 22.66
C SER A 546 13.83 -2.27 23.35
N ALA A 547 14.72 -3.13 22.80
CA ALA A 547 16.03 -3.43 23.35
C ALA A 547 17.11 -2.39 23.02
N GLY A 548 16.75 -1.11 22.87
CA GLY A 548 17.71 -0.03 22.66
C GLY A 548 17.41 0.87 21.48
N GLN A 549 16.17 0.85 20.98
CA GLN A 549 15.66 1.71 19.92
C GLN A 549 16.58 1.73 18.68
N LYS A 550 16.87 0.53 18.15
CA LYS A 550 17.74 0.36 17.00
C LYS A 550 16.96 -0.18 15.81
N LEU A 551 17.31 0.33 14.64
CA LEU A 551 16.86 -0.16 13.34
C LEU A 551 17.88 -1.13 12.76
N MET A 552 17.40 -2.14 12.03
CA MET A 552 18.22 -2.84 11.06
C MET A 552 18.30 -1.96 9.80
N ASN A 553 19.48 -1.44 9.49
CA ASN A 553 19.67 -0.64 8.27
C ASN A 553 20.21 -1.54 7.17
N PHE A 554 19.44 -1.70 6.09
CA PHE A 554 19.77 -2.55 4.96
C PHE A 554 20.45 -1.78 3.84
N PHE A 555 21.66 -2.21 3.46
CA PHE A 555 22.42 -1.72 2.33
C PHE A 555 22.49 -2.80 1.21
N PRO A 556 22.93 -2.45 -0.01
CA PRO A 556 22.99 -3.42 -1.11
C PRO A 556 23.90 -4.62 -0.82
N ASP A 557 24.91 -4.45 0.03
CA ASP A 557 26.00 -5.41 0.29
C ASP A 557 26.09 -5.90 1.75
N HIS A 558 25.43 -5.21 2.69
CA HIS A 558 25.47 -5.55 4.12
C HIS A 558 24.24 -5.01 4.88
N ALA A 559 24.17 -5.30 6.16
CA ALA A 559 23.29 -4.63 7.12
C ALA A 559 24.09 -4.11 8.31
N ALA A 560 23.56 -3.05 8.93
CA ALA A 560 24.13 -2.46 10.14
C ALA A 560 23.03 -2.10 11.14
N LEU A 561 23.38 -1.88 12.40
CA LEU A 561 22.44 -1.32 13.38
C LEU A 561 22.54 0.21 13.41
N LEU A 562 21.41 0.88 13.27
CA LEU A 562 21.28 2.33 13.29
C LEU A 562 20.45 2.75 14.52
N PRO A 563 20.91 3.70 15.37
CA PRO A 563 20.05 4.29 16.39
C PRO A 563 18.85 5.02 15.74
N ASP A 564 17.64 4.80 16.27
CA ASP A 564 16.41 5.43 15.76
C ASP A 564 16.18 6.80 16.41
N ASN A 565 17.15 7.72 16.25
CA ASN A 565 17.12 9.05 16.86
C ASN A 565 17.46 10.20 15.89
N PHE A 566 17.54 9.91 14.59
CA PHE A 566 17.76 10.94 13.58
C PHE A 566 16.58 11.90 13.48
N ARG A 567 16.82 13.16 13.09
CA ARG A 567 15.80 14.24 13.01
C ARG A 567 14.97 14.38 14.30
N GLN A 568 15.64 14.29 15.45
CA GLN A 568 15.02 14.29 16.78
C GLN A 568 14.17 15.54 17.04
N GLN A 569 14.63 16.72 16.62
CA GLN A 569 13.89 17.97 16.78
C GLN A 569 12.54 17.95 16.04
N SER A 570 12.52 17.42 14.80
CA SER A 570 11.29 17.28 14.02
C SER A 570 10.34 16.26 14.68
N PHE A 571 10.89 15.15 15.17
CA PHE A 571 10.12 14.13 15.89
C PHE A 571 9.45 14.69 17.15
N GLU A 572 10.22 15.37 18.02
CA GLU A 572 9.70 15.98 19.24
C GLU A 572 8.61 17.01 18.94
N TYR A 573 8.80 17.81 17.88
CA TYR A 573 7.80 18.79 17.47
C TYR A 573 6.50 18.14 16.98
N LEU A 574 6.59 17.12 16.12
CA LEU A 574 5.44 16.35 15.63
C LEU A 574 4.66 15.72 16.78
N VAL A 575 5.34 15.03 17.69
CA VAL A 575 4.70 14.37 18.82
C VAL A 575 4.04 15.38 19.77
N SER A 576 4.73 16.50 20.08
CA SER A 576 4.19 17.53 20.98
C SER A 576 2.98 18.28 20.42
N ASN A 577 2.79 18.27 19.10
CA ASN A 577 1.69 18.96 18.41
C ASN A 577 0.77 17.99 17.65
N MET A 578 0.83 16.70 17.96
CA MET A 578 0.13 15.65 17.21
C MET A 578 -1.37 15.90 17.06
N ALA A 579 -2.02 16.46 18.08
CA ALA A 579 -3.45 16.84 18.04
C ALA A 579 -3.78 17.94 17.00
N SER A 580 -2.79 18.59 16.40
CA SER A 580 -2.96 19.60 15.35
C SER A 580 -2.73 19.04 13.95
N PHE A 581 -2.16 17.84 13.79
CA PHE A 581 -1.71 17.30 12.52
C PHE A 581 -2.62 16.16 12.01
N PHE A 582 -3.94 16.39 12.02
CA PHE A 582 -4.91 15.51 11.38
C PHE A 582 -5.08 15.86 9.89
N ILE A 583 -5.23 14.84 9.03
CA ILE A 583 -5.39 14.99 7.58
C ILE A 583 -6.81 14.64 7.11
#